data_a321c6619552db751454ddbfbba7c584
#
_entry.id   a321c6619552db751454ddbfbba7c584
#
_cell.length_a   1.000
_cell.length_b   1.000
_cell.length_c   1.000
_cell.angle_alpha   90.00
_cell.angle_beta   90.00
_cell.angle_gamma   90.00
#
_symmetry.space_group_name_H-M   'P 1'
#
loop_
_entity.id
_entity.type
_entity.pdbx_description
1 polymer ?
#
loop_
_entity_poly.entity_id
_entity_poly.type
_entity_poly.pdbx_seq_one_letter_code
_entity_poly.pdbx_strand_id
1 'polypeptide(L)'
;MAQRKIIWSKRATIKLYSILEFYILRNKSKTYSTKLYTKINKEIRLLHKNPDLGIKTTDETIRGLIVESYIIYYQVTENEIIIHSIWDSRQNPESKIIK
;
A
#
# COMPACT_ATOMS: atom_id res chain seq x y z
N MET A 1 -1.15 -16.69 -19.42
CA MET A 1 -0.24 -16.57 -18.30
C MET A 1 -0.95 -16.20 -17.03
N ALA A 2 -0.57 -16.86 -15.97
CA ALA A 2 -1.19 -16.57 -14.69
C ALA A 2 -0.68 -15.23 -14.16
N GLN A 3 -1.58 -14.46 -13.58
CA GLN A 3 -1.20 -13.23 -12.91
C GLN A 3 -0.54 -13.58 -11.57
N ARG A 4 0.33 -12.70 -11.13
CA ARG A 4 0.88 -12.83 -9.79
C ARG A 4 -0.23 -12.65 -8.76
N LYS A 5 -0.10 -13.38 -7.66
CA LYS A 5 -1.05 -13.26 -6.56
C LYS A 5 -0.65 -12.07 -5.69
N ILE A 6 -1.64 -11.33 -5.25
CA ILE A 6 -1.42 -10.23 -4.30
C ILE A 6 -1.54 -10.80 -2.90
N ILE A 7 -0.46 -10.72 -2.15
CA ILE A 7 -0.38 -11.26 -0.79
C ILE A 7 -0.17 -10.10 0.17
N TRP A 8 -1.06 -9.95 1.13
CA TRP A 8 -0.93 -8.94 2.17
C TRP A 8 -0.26 -9.54 3.38
N SER A 9 0.82 -8.92 3.83
CA SER A 9 1.44 -9.34 5.08
C SER A 9 0.49 -9.04 6.23
N LYS A 10 0.70 -9.70 7.36
CA LYS A 10 -0.11 -9.45 8.54
C LYS A 10 0.03 -8.00 8.99
N ARG A 11 1.25 -7.48 8.98
CA ARG A 11 1.51 -6.10 9.36
C ARG A 11 0.71 -5.13 8.48
N ALA A 12 0.76 -5.34 7.16
CA ALA A 12 0.07 -4.45 6.23
C ALA A 12 -1.44 -4.52 6.42
N THR A 13 -1.96 -5.72 6.66
CA THR A 13 -3.40 -5.90 6.88
C THR A 13 -3.86 -5.17 8.12
N ILE A 14 -3.13 -5.34 9.22
CA ILE A 14 -3.46 -4.67 10.48
C ILE A 14 -3.42 -3.16 10.29
N LYS A 15 -2.38 -2.68 9.61
CA LYS A 15 -2.25 -1.24 9.39
C LYS A 15 -3.37 -0.69 8.53
N LEU A 16 -3.75 -1.41 7.49
CA LEU A 16 -4.85 -0.98 6.62
C LEU A 16 -6.14 -0.82 7.41
N TYR A 17 -6.51 -1.83 8.20
CA TYR A 17 -7.75 -1.74 8.96
C TYR A 17 -7.68 -0.66 10.04
N SER A 18 -6.52 -0.46 10.61
CA SER A 18 -6.32 0.62 11.58
C SER A 18 -6.59 1.98 10.93
N ILE A 19 -6.09 2.19 9.72
CA ILE A 19 -6.31 3.44 8.98
C ILE A 19 -7.80 3.62 8.68
N LEU A 20 -8.43 2.57 8.18
CA LEU A 20 -9.85 2.65 7.81
C LEU A 20 -10.71 2.95 9.02
N GLU A 21 -10.44 2.29 10.14
CA GLU A 21 -11.19 2.51 11.37
C GLU A 21 -11.01 3.93 11.89
N PHE A 22 -9.77 4.44 11.81
CA PHE A 22 -9.50 5.80 12.23
C PHE A 22 -10.43 6.80 11.55
N TYR A 23 -10.59 6.67 10.22
CA TYR A 23 -11.41 7.62 9.49
C TYR A 23 -12.90 7.40 9.72
N ILE A 24 -13.32 6.16 9.95
CA ILE A 24 -14.71 5.91 10.30
C ILE A 24 -15.07 6.60 11.59
N LEU A 25 -14.20 6.46 12.60
CA LEU A 25 -14.46 7.07 13.91
C LEU A 25 -14.36 8.58 13.86
N ARG A 26 -13.36 9.10 13.15
CA ARG A 26 -13.16 10.53 13.06
C ARG A 26 -14.30 11.22 12.33
N ASN A 27 -14.75 10.64 11.23
CA ASN A 27 -15.76 11.25 10.39
C ASN A 27 -17.18 10.81 10.76
N LYS A 28 -17.28 9.81 11.63
CA LYS A 28 -18.56 9.20 12.01
C LYS A 28 -19.32 8.73 10.78
N SER A 29 -18.58 8.21 9.80
CA SER A 29 -19.12 7.81 8.52
C SER A 29 -18.12 6.89 7.84
N LYS A 30 -18.64 5.95 7.06
CA LYS A 30 -17.79 5.02 6.31
C LYS A 30 -17.40 5.55 4.93
N THR A 31 -17.94 6.69 4.54
CA THR A 31 -17.79 7.18 3.18
C THR A 31 -16.34 7.30 2.74
N TYR A 32 -15.54 8.02 3.52
CA TYR A 32 -14.14 8.22 3.16
C TYR A 32 -13.35 6.91 3.18
N SER A 33 -13.56 6.09 4.21
CA SER A 33 -12.85 4.83 4.33
C SER A 33 -13.17 3.90 3.17
N THR A 34 -14.42 3.86 2.74
CA THR A 34 -14.80 3.04 1.61
C THR A 34 -14.11 3.50 0.33
N LYS A 35 -14.05 4.82 0.11
CA LYS A 35 -13.37 5.37 -1.05
C LYS A 35 -11.88 5.07 -1.01
N LEU A 36 -11.27 5.23 0.16
CA LEU A 36 -9.84 4.98 0.33
C LEU A 36 -9.51 3.52 0.08
N TYR A 37 -10.30 2.62 0.65
CA TYR A 37 -10.10 1.19 0.48
C TYR A 37 -10.20 0.80 -0.99
N THR A 38 -11.21 1.31 -1.67
CA THR A 38 -11.41 1.03 -3.09
C THR A 38 -10.23 1.54 -3.91
N LYS A 39 -9.76 2.75 -3.60
CA LYS A 39 -8.65 3.32 -4.33
C LYS A 39 -7.35 2.54 -4.11
N ILE A 40 -7.09 2.16 -2.87
CA ILE A 40 -5.91 1.37 -2.57
C ILE A 40 -5.91 0.06 -3.36
N ASN A 41 -7.03 -0.64 -3.36
CA ASN A 41 -7.11 -1.90 -4.08
C ASN A 41 -6.99 -1.72 -5.59
N LYS A 42 -7.57 -0.65 -6.11
CA LYS A 42 -7.48 -0.35 -7.53
C LYS A 42 -6.04 -0.11 -7.94
N GLU A 43 -5.31 0.70 -7.16
CA GLU A 43 -3.93 0.99 -7.48
C GLU A 43 -3.05 -0.24 -7.36
N ILE A 44 -3.29 -1.07 -6.36
CA ILE A 44 -2.51 -2.30 -6.19
C ILE A 44 -2.74 -3.24 -7.38
N ARG A 45 -3.96 -3.31 -7.89
CA ARG A 45 -4.24 -4.19 -9.03
C ARG A 45 -3.52 -3.74 -10.29
N LEU A 46 -3.17 -2.46 -10.40
CA LEU A 46 -2.39 -2.00 -11.54
C LEU A 46 -1.01 -2.63 -11.57
N LEU A 47 -0.53 -3.11 -10.44
CA LEU A 47 0.78 -3.75 -10.36
C LEU A 47 0.83 -5.06 -11.14
N HIS A 48 -0.31 -5.67 -11.44
CA HIS A 48 -0.32 -6.86 -12.28
C HIS A 48 0.24 -6.59 -13.66
N LYS A 49 -0.11 -5.44 -14.23
CA LYS A 49 0.34 -5.07 -15.56
C LYS A 49 1.66 -4.31 -15.52
N ASN A 50 1.91 -3.63 -14.43
CA ASN A 50 3.03 -2.72 -14.33
C ASN A 50 3.69 -2.83 -12.96
N PRO A 51 4.40 -3.94 -12.71
CA PRO A 51 4.96 -4.17 -11.37
C PRO A 51 6.00 -3.15 -10.95
N ASP A 52 6.57 -2.42 -11.89
CA ASP A 52 7.57 -1.39 -11.57
C ASP A 52 6.95 -0.01 -11.34
N LEU A 53 5.64 0.05 -11.20
CA LEU A 53 4.92 1.31 -11.05
C LEU A 53 5.37 2.11 -9.83
N GLY A 54 5.68 1.45 -8.73
CA GLY A 54 6.12 2.12 -7.52
C GLY A 54 7.52 2.70 -7.63
N ILE A 55 7.84 3.64 -6.74
CA ILE A 55 9.16 4.25 -6.73
C ILE A 55 10.16 3.35 -6.03
N LYS A 56 11.42 3.51 -6.40
CA LYS A 56 12.50 2.71 -5.81
C LYS A 56 12.75 3.16 -4.37
N THR A 57 13.19 2.20 -3.56
CA THR A 57 13.60 2.47 -2.18
C THR A 57 15.08 2.13 -2.04
N THR A 58 15.61 2.30 -0.83
CA THR A 58 16.99 1.89 -0.56
C THR A 58 17.16 0.38 -0.66
N ASP A 59 16.08 -0.36 -0.47
CA ASP A 59 16.08 -1.82 -0.64
C ASP A 59 15.67 -2.11 -2.09
N GLU A 60 16.57 -2.68 -2.86
CA GLU A 60 16.34 -2.89 -4.29
C GLU A 60 15.16 -3.83 -4.56
N THR A 61 14.77 -4.63 -3.58
CA THR A 61 13.66 -5.56 -3.76
C THR A 61 12.31 -4.95 -3.42
N ILE A 62 12.31 -3.76 -2.81
CA ILE A 62 11.08 -3.13 -2.32
C ILE A 62 10.80 -1.86 -3.11
N ARG A 63 9.56 -1.66 -3.51
CA ARG A 63 9.10 -0.41 -4.12
C ARG A 63 8.00 0.19 -3.27
N GLY A 64 7.80 1.49 -3.43
CA GLY A 64 6.75 2.21 -2.72
C GLY A 64 5.69 2.73 -3.68
N LEU A 65 4.46 2.30 -3.50
CA LEU A 65 3.34 2.77 -4.31
C LEU A 65 2.63 3.88 -3.54
N ILE A 66 2.57 5.06 -4.12
CA ILE A 66 1.95 6.20 -3.46
C ILE A 66 0.48 6.24 -3.80
N VAL A 67 -0.36 6.17 -2.76
CA VAL A 67 -1.81 6.25 -2.90
C VAL A 67 -2.30 7.27 -1.89
N GLU A 68 -2.79 8.41 -2.35
CA GLU A 68 -3.17 9.53 -1.50
C GLU A 68 -1.97 9.94 -0.66
N SER A 69 -2.11 10.00 0.66
CA SER A 69 -1.01 10.37 1.54
C SER A 69 -0.29 9.15 2.11
N TYR A 70 -0.51 7.98 1.51
CA TYR A 70 0.10 6.75 2.01
C TYR A 70 1.10 6.19 1.03
N ILE A 71 2.09 5.50 1.57
CA ILE A 71 3.06 4.77 0.77
C ILE A 71 2.88 3.29 1.10
N ILE A 72 2.64 2.52 0.06
CA ILE A 72 2.43 1.08 0.21
C ILE A 72 3.69 0.38 -0.28
N TYR A 73 4.43 -0.23 0.65
CA TYR A 73 5.67 -0.91 0.30
C TYR A 73 5.37 -2.32 -0.15
N TYR A 74 5.89 -2.67 -1.30
CA TYR A 74 5.62 -3.99 -1.88
C TYR A 74 6.87 -4.57 -2.52
N GLN A 75 6.82 -5.88 -2.70
CA GLN A 75 7.89 -6.63 -3.34
C GLN A 75 7.27 -7.50 -4.42
N VAL A 76 7.95 -7.62 -5.56
CA VAL A 76 7.48 -8.45 -6.66
C VAL A 76 8.39 -9.66 -6.74
N THR A 77 7.79 -10.84 -6.69
CA THR A 77 8.49 -12.08 -6.94
C THR A 77 7.96 -12.67 -8.24
N GLU A 78 8.46 -13.83 -8.61
CA GLU A 78 8.01 -14.47 -9.83
C GLU A 78 6.50 -14.73 -9.82
N ASN A 79 5.96 -15.11 -8.68
CA ASN A 79 4.56 -15.53 -8.59
C ASN A 79 3.69 -14.62 -7.74
N GLU A 80 4.27 -13.64 -7.06
CA GLU A 80 3.52 -12.87 -6.07
C GLU A 80 3.88 -11.40 -6.08
N ILE A 81 2.93 -10.61 -5.63
CA ILE A 81 3.15 -9.22 -5.26
C ILE A 81 2.83 -9.15 -3.77
N ILE A 82 3.86 -8.93 -2.97
CA ILE A 82 3.73 -8.98 -1.51
C ILE A 82 3.64 -7.58 -0.96
N ILE A 83 2.54 -7.27 -0.32
CA ILE A 83 2.34 -5.97 0.32
C ILE A 83 2.91 -6.06 1.72
N HIS A 84 4.05 -5.41 1.94
CA HIS A 84 4.79 -5.53 3.20
C HIS A 84 4.29 -4.59 4.28
N SER A 85 4.00 -3.33 3.93
CA SER A 85 3.61 -2.36 4.93
C SER A 85 2.97 -1.15 4.27
N ILE A 86 2.30 -0.35 5.09
CA ILE A 86 1.69 0.92 4.67
C ILE A 86 2.17 1.99 5.64
N TRP A 87 2.61 3.11 5.10
CA TRP A 87 3.06 4.25 5.90
C TRP A 87 2.31 5.51 5.51
N ASP A 88 2.02 6.33 6.51
CA ASP A 88 1.46 7.65 6.28
C ASP A 88 2.63 8.59 5.97
N SER A 89 2.66 9.12 4.75
CA SER A 89 3.77 9.94 4.30
C SER A 89 3.87 11.28 5.05
N ARG A 90 2.83 11.63 5.80
CA ARG A 90 2.83 12.86 6.59
C ARG A 90 3.50 12.69 7.95
N GLN A 91 3.82 11.44 8.33
CA GLN A 91 4.41 11.15 9.63
C GLN A 91 5.88 10.81 9.45
N ASN A 92 6.73 11.62 10.08
CA ASN A 92 8.14 11.31 10.20
C ASN A 92 8.77 10.88 8.88
N PRO A 93 8.61 11.67 7.82
CA PRO A 93 9.01 11.22 6.48
C PRO A 93 10.50 10.95 6.35
N GLU A 94 11.36 11.67 7.08
CA GLU A 94 12.78 11.49 6.92
C GLU A 94 13.26 10.10 7.27
N SER A 95 12.66 9.50 8.29
CA SER A 95 13.13 8.20 8.74
C SER A 95 12.62 7.06 7.87
N LYS A 96 11.63 7.35 7.03
CA LYS A 96 11.02 6.34 6.18
C LYS A 96 11.28 6.56 4.72
N ILE A 97 11.94 7.62 4.43
CA ILE A 97 12.09 8.05 3.07
C ILE A 97 12.78 7.03 2.23
N ILE A 98 12.30 6.93 1.07
CA ILE A 98 12.88 6.19 0.00
C ILE A 98 14.01 7.01 -0.58
N LYS A 99 15.10 6.39 -0.77
CA LYS A 99 16.24 7.07 -1.34
C LYS A 99 16.43 6.73 -2.79
#